data_8f01ddb0388214f81d408e6ad5137143
#
_entry.id   8f01ddb0388214f81d408e6ad5137143
#
_cell.length_a   1.000
_cell.length_b   1.000
_cell.length_c   1.000
_cell.angle_alpha   90.00
_cell.angle_beta   90.00
_cell.angle_gamma   90.00
#
_symmetry.space_group_name_H-M   'P 1'
#
loop_
_entity.id
_entity.type
_entity.pdbx_description
1 polymer ?
#
loop_
_entity_poly.entity_id
_entity_poly.type
_entity_poly.pdbx_seq_one_letter_code
_entity_poly.pdbx_strand_id
1 'polypeptide(L)'
;MRATWWVFCKELLDALRDRRTLMVVFLSSVAIGPLMLVLLSSLIGGAEERAEQRLMYLAGAEHAPSLVNYLQRQAINIKAAPAGYEDLLTRSKLGEPVVVIPADFEAALASGDVPTVDVVLSSANSRAQSGMRRVMASLRGFSQEQSALRLVSRGVAP
;
A
#
# COMPACT_ATOMS: atom_id res chain seq x y z
N MET A 1 55.15 -31.63 18.88
CA MET A 1 53.71 -31.79 18.54
C MET A 1 52.82 -32.13 19.76
N ARG A 2 53.25 -32.99 20.71
CA ARG A 2 52.40 -33.32 21.89
C ARG A 2 52.21 -32.15 22.86
N ALA A 3 53.20 -31.32 23.06
CA ALA A 3 53.10 -30.14 23.93
C ALA A 3 52.11 -29.07 23.40
N THR A 4 52.13 -28.81 22.11
CA THR A 4 51.22 -27.85 21.47
C THR A 4 49.76 -28.30 21.58
N TRP A 5 49.50 -29.61 21.50
CA TRP A 5 48.16 -30.17 21.68
C TRP A 5 47.63 -29.99 23.11
N TRP A 6 48.51 -30.19 24.11
CA TRP A 6 48.12 -29.99 25.50
C TRP A 6 47.81 -28.52 25.83
N VAL A 7 48.59 -27.60 25.27
CA VAL A 7 48.33 -26.17 25.40
C VAL A 7 46.99 -25.81 24.76
N PHE A 8 46.75 -26.29 23.56
CA PHE A 8 45.47 -26.06 22.87
C PHE A 8 44.25 -26.57 23.65
N CYS A 9 44.32 -27.80 24.18
CA CYS A 9 43.25 -28.37 24.99
C CYS A 9 43.02 -27.60 26.28
N LYS A 10 44.07 -27.10 26.92
CA LYS A 10 43.95 -26.25 28.11
C LYS A 10 43.27 -24.94 27.79
N GLU A 11 43.67 -24.21 26.75
CA GLU A 11 43.09 -22.95 26.32
C GLU A 11 41.63 -23.13 25.90
N LEU A 12 41.33 -24.24 25.22
CA LEU A 12 39.96 -24.56 24.84
C LEU A 12 39.05 -24.83 26.06
N LEU A 13 39.56 -25.54 27.06
CA LEU A 13 38.84 -25.80 28.30
C LEU A 13 38.64 -24.53 29.11
N ASP A 14 39.63 -23.64 29.17
CA ASP A 14 39.47 -22.35 29.85
C ASP A 14 38.49 -21.43 29.12
N ALA A 15 38.47 -21.40 27.79
CA ALA A 15 37.49 -20.69 27.03
C ALA A 15 36.05 -21.24 27.22
N LEU A 16 35.88 -22.57 27.29
CA LEU A 16 34.62 -23.24 27.58
C LEU A 16 34.15 -23.03 29.03
N ARG A 17 35.04 -22.74 29.95
CA ARG A 17 34.74 -22.46 31.35
C ARG A 17 34.18 -21.04 31.55
N ASP A 18 34.54 -20.11 30.67
CA ASP A 18 33.99 -18.75 30.70
C ASP A 18 32.56 -18.74 30.10
N ARG A 19 31.63 -19.20 30.93
CA ARG A 19 30.21 -19.28 30.58
C ARG A 19 29.59 -17.93 30.17
N ARG A 20 30.15 -16.82 30.68
CA ARG A 20 29.63 -15.48 30.40
C ARG A 20 29.96 -15.09 28.95
N THR A 21 31.23 -15.25 28.53
CA THR A 21 31.66 -14.97 27.17
C THR A 21 30.97 -15.90 26.17
N LEU A 22 30.89 -17.20 26.50
CA LEU A 22 30.16 -18.17 25.65
C LEU A 22 28.68 -17.80 25.48
N MET A 23 27.98 -17.44 26.56
CA MET A 23 26.59 -17.03 26.48
C MET A 23 26.43 -15.76 25.63
N VAL A 24 27.31 -14.77 25.77
CA VAL A 24 27.23 -13.54 24.95
C VAL A 24 27.47 -13.84 23.48
N VAL A 25 28.53 -14.62 23.16
CA VAL A 25 28.83 -14.98 21.77
C VAL A 25 27.74 -15.86 21.14
N PHE A 26 27.29 -16.86 21.87
CA PHE A 26 26.26 -17.78 21.38
C PHE A 26 24.90 -17.06 21.22
N LEU A 27 24.51 -16.28 22.22
CA LEU A 27 23.24 -15.55 22.18
C LEU A 27 23.26 -14.50 21.06
N SER A 28 24.37 -13.77 20.87
CA SER A 28 24.48 -12.82 19.78
C SER A 28 24.45 -13.51 18.42
N SER A 29 25.15 -14.62 18.24
CA SER A 29 25.17 -15.36 16.96
C SER A 29 23.82 -16.00 16.63
N VAL A 30 23.13 -16.57 17.63
CA VAL A 30 21.84 -17.25 17.44
C VAL A 30 20.70 -16.24 17.35
N ALA A 31 20.76 -15.12 18.07
CA ALA A 31 19.69 -14.13 18.09
C ALA A 31 19.74 -13.16 16.90
N ILE A 32 20.91 -12.78 16.41
CA ILE A 32 21.05 -11.81 15.32
C ILE A 32 20.40 -12.31 14.02
N GLY A 33 20.57 -13.57 13.66
CA GLY A 33 20.00 -14.14 12.45
C GLY A 33 18.46 -14.06 12.40
N PRO A 34 17.75 -14.66 13.36
CA PRO A 34 16.28 -14.55 13.42
C PRO A 34 15.78 -13.12 13.60
N LEU A 35 16.47 -12.29 14.39
CA LEU A 35 16.11 -10.89 14.58
C LEU A 35 16.17 -10.10 13.26
N MET A 36 17.23 -10.29 12.48
CA MET A 36 17.38 -9.68 11.15
C MET A 36 16.32 -10.18 10.18
N LEU A 37 15.96 -11.47 10.21
CA LEU A 37 14.88 -12.02 9.40
C LEU A 37 13.54 -11.38 9.74
N VAL A 38 13.20 -11.25 11.02
CA VAL A 38 11.97 -10.60 11.47
C VAL A 38 11.95 -9.12 11.07
N LEU A 39 13.07 -8.42 11.26
CA LEU A 39 13.19 -7.01 10.90
C LEU A 39 13.02 -6.81 9.38
N LEU A 40 13.68 -7.64 8.57
CA LEU A 40 13.59 -7.58 7.12
C LEU A 40 12.18 -7.93 6.62
N SER A 41 11.57 -8.97 7.19
CA SER A 41 10.19 -9.36 6.88
C SER A 41 9.19 -8.26 7.21
N SER A 42 9.37 -7.55 8.33
CA SER A 42 8.49 -6.44 8.71
C SER A 42 8.65 -5.22 7.79
N LEU A 43 9.87 -4.96 7.32
CA LEU A 43 10.13 -3.89 6.35
C LEU A 43 9.51 -4.19 4.97
N ILE A 44 9.67 -5.42 4.49
CA ILE A 44 9.10 -5.85 3.20
C ILE A 44 7.58 -5.89 3.28
N GLY A 45 7.01 -6.50 4.30
CA GLY A 45 5.56 -6.55 4.51
C GLY A 45 4.93 -5.17 4.62
N GLY A 46 5.57 -4.24 5.32
CA GLY A 46 5.10 -2.85 5.38
C GLY A 46 5.21 -2.10 4.05
N ALA A 47 6.11 -2.46 3.17
CA ALA A 47 6.22 -1.87 1.83
C ALA A 47 5.11 -2.41 0.89
N GLU A 48 4.83 -3.71 0.92
CA GLU A 48 3.72 -4.33 0.17
C GLU A 48 2.36 -3.80 0.64
N GLU A 49 2.14 -3.71 1.95
CA GLU A 49 0.90 -3.16 2.50
C GLU A 49 0.68 -1.70 2.11
N ARG A 50 1.74 -0.87 2.07
CA ARG A 50 1.66 0.52 1.58
C ARG A 50 1.39 0.58 0.07
N ALA A 51 1.91 -0.33 -0.73
CA ALA A 51 1.65 -0.41 -2.16
C ALA A 51 0.20 -0.84 -2.44
N GLU A 52 -0.31 -1.85 -1.71
CA GLU A 52 -1.73 -2.24 -1.77
C GLU A 52 -2.66 -1.13 -1.28
N GLN A 53 -2.27 -0.37 -0.26
CA GLN A 53 -3.05 0.76 0.24
C GLN A 53 -3.23 1.89 -0.78
N ARG A 54 -2.41 1.96 -1.83
CA ARG A 54 -2.52 2.94 -2.92
C ARG A 54 -3.21 2.38 -4.17
N LEU A 55 -3.70 1.15 -4.12
CA LEU A 55 -4.40 0.53 -5.23
C LEU A 55 -5.84 1.02 -5.31
N MET A 56 -6.29 1.35 -6.52
CA MET A 56 -7.66 1.74 -6.83
C MET A 56 -8.12 1.06 -8.11
N TYR A 57 -9.27 0.41 -8.07
CA TYR A 57 -9.89 -0.18 -9.24
C TYR A 57 -10.84 0.81 -9.90
N LEU A 58 -10.67 1.04 -11.20
CA LEU A 58 -11.55 1.87 -12.00
C LEU A 58 -12.24 1.04 -13.08
N ALA A 59 -13.55 1.20 -13.21
CA ALA A 59 -14.35 0.73 -14.34
C ALA A 59 -14.72 1.96 -15.17
N GLY A 60 -14.40 1.98 -16.46
CA GLY A 60 -14.62 3.14 -17.33
C GLY A 60 -13.54 4.22 -17.21
N ALA A 61 -12.30 3.85 -16.88
CA ALA A 61 -11.18 4.80 -16.75
C ALA A 61 -10.94 5.62 -18.03
N GLU A 62 -11.28 5.08 -19.19
CA GLU A 62 -11.21 5.73 -20.52
C GLU A 62 -12.15 6.95 -20.63
N HIS A 63 -13.18 7.00 -19.82
CA HIS A 63 -14.15 8.11 -19.81
C HIS A 63 -13.76 9.28 -18.91
N ALA A 64 -12.66 9.15 -18.14
CA ALA A 64 -12.21 10.16 -17.21
C ALA A 64 -10.68 10.38 -17.22
N PRO A 65 -10.07 10.77 -18.35
CA PRO A 65 -8.65 11.02 -18.42
C PRO A 65 -8.16 12.08 -17.43
N SER A 66 -8.96 13.09 -17.12
CA SER A 66 -8.65 14.13 -16.12
C SER A 66 -8.51 13.53 -14.71
N LEU A 67 -9.45 12.66 -14.32
CA LEU A 67 -9.39 11.98 -13.02
C LEU A 67 -8.21 11.00 -12.96
N VAL A 68 -7.96 10.23 -14.02
CA VAL A 68 -6.84 9.30 -14.11
C VAL A 68 -5.51 10.04 -13.94
N ASN A 69 -5.31 11.15 -14.66
CA ASN A 69 -4.12 12.00 -14.53
C ASN A 69 -3.94 12.54 -13.10
N TYR A 70 -5.02 12.99 -12.48
CA TYR A 70 -4.99 13.44 -11.09
C TYR A 70 -4.53 12.34 -10.15
N LEU A 71 -5.14 11.14 -10.23
CA LEU A 71 -4.81 10.00 -9.36
C LEU A 71 -3.36 9.54 -9.55
N GLN A 72 -2.86 9.54 -10.79
CA GLN A 72 -1.46 9.21 -11.09
C GLN A 72 -0.48 10.21 -10.47
N ARG A 73 -0.78 11.52 -10.51
CA ARG A 73 0.02 12.56 -9.84
C ARG A 73 0.06 12.37 -8.32
N GLN A 74 -0.99 11.79 -7.74
CA GLN A 74 -1.05 11.45 -6.31
C GLN A 74 -0.36 10.11 -5.99
N ALA A 75 0.34 9.52 -6.95
CA ALA A 75 1.00 8.21 -6.84
C ALA A 75 0.04 7.08 -6.44
N ILE A 76 -1.23 7.15 -6.87
CA ILE A 76 -2.23 6.10 -6.71
C ILE A 76 -2.07 5.10 -7.86
N ASN A 77 -1.93 3.82 -7.51
CA ASN A 77 -1.83 2.75 -8.48
C ASN A 77 -3.22 2.40 -9.00
N ILE A 78 -3.47 2.69 -10.27
CA ILE A 78 -4.76 2.47 -10.91
C ILE A 78 -4.71 1.11 -11.62
N LYS A 79 -5.73 0.29 -11.38
CA LYS A 79 -5.98 -0.95 -12.14
C LYS A 79 -7.37 -0.93 -12.74
N ALA A 80 -7.50 -1.48 -13.93
CA ALA A 80 -8.81 -1.72 -14.50
C ALA A 80 -9.60 -2.70 -13.63
N ALA A 81 -10.89 -2.43 -13.45
CA ALA A 81 -11.76 -3.34 -12.72
C ALA A 81 -11.80 -4.70 -13.44
N PRO A 82 -11.65 -5.82 -12.72
CA PRO A 82 -11.72 -7.13 -13.34
C PRO A 82 -13.11 -7.40 -13.92
N ALA A 83 -13.18 -8.18 -14.98
CA ALA A 83 -14.46 -8.58 -15.56
C ALA A 83 -15.29 -9.32 -14.48
N GLY A 84 -16.56 -8.95 -14.34
CA GLY A 84 -17.44 -9.51 -13.31
C GLY A 84 -17.10 -9.07 -11.87
N TYR A 85 -16.53 -7.88 -11.70
CA TYR A 85 -16.17 -7.34 -10.39
C TYR A 85 -17.34 -7.31 -9.40
N GLU A 86 -18.57 -7.18 -9.85
CA GLU A 86 -19.79 -7.22 -9.03
C GLU A 86 -19.96 -8.57 -8.33
N ASP A 87 -19.77 -9.67 -9.06
CA ASP A 87 -19.79 -11.02 -8.49
C ASP A 87 -18.63 -11.25 -7.51
N LEU A 88 -17.46 -10.70 -7.81
CA LEU A 88 -16.28 -10.79 -6.94
C LEU A 88 -16.49 -10.01 -5.63
N LEU A 89 -17.11 -8.84 -5.69
CA LEU A 89 -17.48 -8.04 -4.53
C LEU A 89 -18.57 -8.74 -3.70
N THR A 90 -19.59 -9.28 -4.34
CA THR A 90 -20.68 -10.01 -3.66
C THR A 90 -20.16 -11.24 -2.91
N ARG A 91 -19.20 -11.96 -3.49
CA ARG A 91 -18.54 -13.11 -2.87
C ARG A 91 -17.38 -12.74 -1.94
N SER A 92 -17.18 -11.46 -1.67
CA SER A 92 -16.06 -10.93 -0.85
C SER A 92 -14.67 -11.39 -1.32
N LYS A 93 -14.51 -11.71 -2.61
CA LYS A 93 -13.23 -12.08 -3.22
C LYS A 93 -12.40 -10.87 -3.64
N LEU A 94 -13.03 -9.71 -3.82
CA LEU A 94 -12.37 -8.44 -4.06
C LEU A 94 -12.43 -7.60 -2.77
N GLY A 95 -11.27 -7.30 -2.22
CA GLY A 95 -11.14 -6.58 -0.94
C GLY A 95 -11.13 -5.07 -1.07
N GLU A 96 -10.99 -4.53 -2.28
CA GLU A 96 -10.92 -3.10 -2.54
C GLU A 96 -12.19 -2.61 -3.24
N PRO A 97 -12.60 -1.34 -3.02
CA PRO A 97 -13.74 -0.76 -3.73
C PRO A 97 -13.43 -0.55 -5.21
N VAL A 98 -14.44 -0.60 -6.04
CA VAL A 98 -14.39 -0.28 -7.47
C VAL A 98 -15.09 1.05 -7.71
N VAL A 99 -14.40 1.98 -8.36
CA VAL A 99 -14.99 3.25 -8.81
C VAL A 99 -15.50 3.07 -10.23
N VAL A 100 -16.79 3.24 -10.43
CA VAL A 100 -17.44 3.14 -11.73
C VAL A 100 -17.66 4.55 -12.28
N ILE A 101 -17.11 4.78 -13.46
CA ILE A 101 -17.09 6.09 -14.10
C ILE A 101 -18.06 6.05 -15.29
N PRO A 102 -19.05 6.94 -15.32
CA PRO A 102 -19.99 7.01 -16.43
C PRO A 102 -19.34 7.57 -17.70
N ALA A 103 -19.91 7.26 -18.86
CA ALA A 103 -19.37 7.65 -20.17
C ALA A 103 -19.39 9.17 -20.42
N ASP A 104 -20.27 9.89 -19.75
CA ASP A 104 -20.44 11.34 -19.87
C ASP A 104 -19.58 12.16 -18.89
N PHE A 105 -18.71 11.51 -18.10
CA PHE A 105 -17.93 12.13 -17.03
C PHE A 105 -17.14 13.37 -17.52
N GLU A 106 -16.33 13.24 -18.56
CA GLU A 106 -15.56 14.38 -19.10
C GLU A 106 -16.43 15.45 -19.73
N ALA A 107 -17.52 15.07 -20.39
CA ALA A 107 -18.46 16.03 -20.96
C ALA A 107 -19.12 16.87 -19.87
N ALA A 108 -19.58 16.24 -18.78
CA ALA A 108 -20.11 16.92 -17.61
C ALA A 108 -19.07 17.84 -16.96
N LEU A 109 -17.83 17.37 -16.84
CA LEU A 109 -16.73 18.18 -16.29
C LEU A 109 -16.46 19.41 -17.16
N ALA A 110 -16.47 19.26 -18.49
CA ALA A 110 -16.24 20.33 -19.45
C ALA A 110 -17.38 21.37 -19.48
N SER A 111 -18.64 20.93 -19.32
CA SER A 111 -19.80 21.83 -19.25
C SER A 111 -19.88 22.63 -17.95
N GLY A 112 -19.08 22.26 -16.95
CA GLY A 112 -19.08 22.89 -15.64
C GLY A 112 -20.01 22.21 -14.63
N ASP A 113 -20.64 21.10 -15.03
CA ASP A 113 -21.44 20.28 -14.14
C ASP A 113 -20.57 19.48 -13.16
N VAL A 114 -21.18 18.90 -12.15
CA VAL A 114 -20.50 18.01 -11.21
C VAL A 114 -20.76 16.58 -11.64
N PRO A 115 -19.77 15.91 -12.26
CA PRO A 115 -19.95 14.51 -12.66
C PRO A 115 -20.10 13.63 -11.42
N THR A 116 -20.99 12.65 -11.50
CA THR A 116 -21.19 11.65 -10.46
C THR A 116 -20.40 10.39 -10.79
N VAL A 117 -19.86 9.73 -9.76
CA VAL A 117 -19.22 8.42 -9.87
C VAL A 117 -19.83 7.49 -8.85
N ASP A 118 -19.99 6.23 -9.20
CA ASP A 118 -20.47 5.22 -8.29
C ASP A 118 -19.28 4.50 -7.65
N VAL A 119 -19.35 4.26 -6.35
CA VAL A 119 -18.32 3.47 -5.64
C VAL A 119 -18.96 2.21 -5.10
N VAL A 120 -18.60 1.10 -5.69
CA VAL A 120 -19.14 -0.22 -5.35
C VAL A 120 -18.14 -0.95 -4.45
N LEU A 121 -18.61 -1.46 -3.32
CA LEU A 121 -17.81 -2.18 -2.35
C LEU A 121 -18.58 -3.32 -1.70
N SER A 122 -17.85 -4.29 -1.13
CA SER A 122 -18.43 -5.33 -0.30
C SER A 122 -18.57 -4.83 1.14
N SER A 123 -19.81 -4.77 1.66
CA SER A 123 -20.08 -4.34 3.05
C SER A 123 -19.57 -5.32 4.10
N ALA A 124 -19.33 -6.58 3.73
CA ALA A 124 -18.86 -7.63 4.61
C ALA A 124 -17.34 -7.57 4.87
N ASN A 125 -16.59 -6.73 4.15
CA ASN A 125 -15.14 -6.67 4.21
C ASN A 125 -14.65 -5.37 4.87
N SER A 126 -14.01 -5.47 6.04
CA SER A 126 -13.45 -4.32 6.75
C SER A 126 -12.35 -3.58 5.96
N ARG A 127 -11.61 -4.31 5.10
CA ARG A 127 -10.60 -3.74 4.19
C ARG A 127 -11.27 -2.82 3.16
N ALA A 128 -12.43 -3.20 2.64
CA ALA A 128 -13.20 -2.39 1.71
C ALA A 128 -13.64 -1.03 2.32
N GLN A 129 -13.94 -1.00 3.62
CA GLN A 129 -14.30 0.25 4.31
C GLN A 129 -13.13 1.23 4.41
N SER A 130 -11.91 0.73 4.66
CA SER A 130 -10.71 1.59 4.65
C SER A 130 -10.38 2.05 3.23
N GLY A 131 -10.55 1.19 2.22
CA GLY A 131 -10.45 1.54 0.80
C GLY A 131 -11.43 2.65 0.41
N MET A 132 -12.69 2.54 0.86
CA MET A 132 -13.73 3.56 0.61
C MET A 132 -13.33 4.96 1.13
N ARG A 133 -12.76 5.05 2.33
CA ARG A 133 -12.30 6.33 2.87
C ARG A 133 -11.21 6.96 2.00
N ARG A 134 -10.28 6.14 1.48
CA ARG A 134 -9.21 6.60 0.56
C ARG A 134 -9.79 7.09 -0.76
N VAL A 135 -10.69 6.30 -1.37
CA VAL A 135 -11.38 6.69 -2.60
C VAL A 135 -12.09 8.03 -2.41
N MET A 136 -12.87 8.17 -1.35
CA MET A 136 -13.58 9.41 -1.06
C MET A 136 -12.65 10.60 -0.83
N ALA A 137 -11.51 10.40 -0.17
CA ALA A 137 -10.52 11.45 0.03
C ALA A 137 -9.92 11.90 -1.32
N SER A 138 -9.59 10.95 -2.19
CA SER A 138 -9.04 11.24 -3.52
C SER A 138 -10.06 11.96 -4.43
N LEU A 139 -11.30 11.52 -4.44
CA LEU A 139 -12.36 12.16 -5.21
C LEU A 139 -12.68 13.58 -4.71
N ARG A 140 -12.66 13.80 -3.38
CA ARG A 140 -12.79 15.15 -2.81
C ARG A 140 -11.62 16.05 -3.20
N GLY A 141 -10.39 15.54 -3.15
CA GLY A 141 -9.22 16.28 -3.59
C GLY A 141 -9.31 16.67 -5.07
N PHE A 142 -9.73 15.75 -5.95
CA PHE A 142 -10.00 16.06 -7.35
C PHE A 142 -11.06 17.15 -7.51
N SER A 143 -12.19 17.03 -6.83
CA SER A 143 -13.25 18.03 -6.88
C SER A 143 -12.79 19.42 -6.42
N GLN A 144 -11.94 19.49 -5.38
CA GLN A 144 -11.37 20.74 -4.91
C GLN A 144 -10.41 21.34 -5.94
N GLU A 145 -9.54 20.53 -6.56
CA GLU A 145 -8.65 21.01 -7.63
C GLU A 145 -9.44 21.56 -8.81
N GLN A 146 -10.49 20.84 -9.27
CA GLN A 146 -11.36 21.31 -10.36
C GLN A 146 -12.08 22.59 -10.00
N SER A 147 -12.57 22.71 -8.76
CA SER A 147 -13.23 23.93 -8.29
C SER A 147 -12.28 25.13 -8.25
N ALA A 148 -11.03 24.93 -7.77
CA ALA A 148 -10.00 25.97 -7.77
C ALA A 148 -9.64 26.42 -9.19
N LEU A 149 -9.45 25.47 -10.13
CA LEU A 149 -9.19 25.78 -11.54
C LEU A 149 -10.32 26.60 -12.19
N ARG A 150 -11.56 26.27 -11.87
CA ARG A 150 -12.73 27.02 -12.36
C ARG A 150 -12.81 28.45 -11.80
N LEU A 151 -12.45 28.65 -10.53
CA LEU A 151 -12.38 29.98 -9.92
C LEU A 151 -11.28 30.83 -10.60
N VAL A 152 -10.11 30.26 -10.79
CA VAL A 152 -8.97 30.94 -11.47
C VAL A 152 -9.36 31.30 -12.90
N SER A 153 -10.01 30.40 -13.65
CA SER A 153 -10.44 30.68 -15.02
C SER A 153 -11.49 31.80 -15.13
N ARG A 154 -12.22 32.06 -14.03
CA ARG A 154 -13.18 33.17 -13.90
C ARG A 154 -12.56 34.43 -13.32
N GLY A 155 -11.24 34.46 -13.10
CA GLY A 155 -10.52 35.63 -12.53
C GLY A 155 -10.73 35.82 -11.03
N VAL A 156 -11.23 34.81 -10.31
CA VAL A 156 -11.43 34.86 -8.86
C VAL A 156 -10.25 34.12 -8.20
N ALA A 157 -9.60 34.78 -7.21
CA ALA A 157 -8.57 34.07 -6.43
C ALA A 157 -9.21 32.97 -5.58
N PRO A 158 -8.61 31.75 -5.56
CA PRO A 158 -9.10 30.62 -4.79
C PRO A 158 -8.91 30.81 -3.28
#